data_2dbf9d0b559e5bfd7fdf13eaecd8f4b0
#
_entry.id   2dbf9d0b559e5bfd7fdf13eaecd8f4b0
#
_cell.length_a   1.000
_cell.length_b   1.000
_cell.length_c   1.000
_cell.angle_alpha   90.00
_cell.angle_beta   90.00
_cell.angle_gamma   90.00
#
_symmetry.space_group_name_H-M   'P 1'
#
loop_
_entity.id
_entity.type
_entity.pdbx_description
1 polymer ?
#
loop_
_entity_poly.entity_id
_entity_poly.type
_entity_poly.pdbx_seq_one_letter_code
_entity_poly.pdbx_strand_id
1 'polypeptide(L)'
;MENFNSEIDLLKFTQNICNICENIMGNCGPFLKETIYQEILIHELNKQDIKTRRETVIPYIFNDCDGCKIQLGNNHFMRTDIDLPDIKCILELKQSTSSIKDEHTWQLRNYLEQRTDYFSGIIINFVNKFGPSTTPTVQCKLLVKTNNYFNLETSNEKQIKIRKYKTWSIESKPYVKKNEIFEDFDSNII
;
A
#
# COMPACT_ATOMS: atom_id res chain seq x y z
N MET A 1 12.09 2.78 20.13
CA MET A 1 10.95 2.88 19.19
C MET A 1 10.60 4.33 19.03
N GLU A 2 10.76 4.87 17.83
CA GLU A 2 10.31 6.23 17.54
C GLU A 2 8.77 6.25 17.59
N ASN A 3 8.22 7.08 18.46
CA ASN A 3 6.78 7.32 18.48
C ASN A 3 6.42 8.15 17.25
N PHE A 4 5.73 7.55 16.29
CA PHE A 4 5.18 8.24 15.10
C PHE A 4 4.04 9.15 15.54
N ASN A 5 4.38 10.27 16.20
CA ASN A 5 3.41 11.17 16.82
C ASN A 5 3.00 12.32 15.90
N SER A 6 3.57 12.43 14.69
CA SER A 6 3.27 13.52 13.77
C SER A 6 3.08 13.03 12.33
N GLU A 7 2.32 13.81 11.54
CA GLU A 7 2.18 13.60 10.09
C GLU A 7 3.55 13.66 9.37
N ILE A 8 4.48 14.47 9.91
CA ILE A 8 5.84 14.63 9.37
C ILE A 8 6.62 13.32 9.51
N ASP A 9 6.50 12.62 10.65
CA ASP A 9 7.17 11.34 10.86
C ASP A 9 6.62 10.26 9.93
N LEU A 10 5.30 10.22 9.72
CA LEU A 10 4.67 9.33 8.74
C LEU A 10 5.11 9.61 7.31
N LEU A 11 5.29 10.88 6.93
CA LEU A 11 5.78 11.26 5.61
C LEU A 11 7.23 10.81 5.42
N LYS A 12 8.11 11.04 6.41
CA LYS A 12 9.50 10.56 6.38
C LYS A 12 9.56 9.04 6.30
N PHE A 13 8.72 8.36 7.08
CA PHE A 13 8.59 6.90 7.03
C PHE A 13 8.12 6.42 5.65
N THR A 14 7.12 7.06 5.07
CA THR A 14 6.63 6.74 3.71
C THR A 14 7.72 6.93 2.68
N GLN A 15 8.53 7.98 2.80
CA GLN A 15 9.68 8.20 1.92
C GLN A 15 10.73 7.09 2.08
N ASN A 16 10.99 6.64 3.32
CA ASN A 16 11.89 5.53 3.57
C ASN A 16 11.37 4.22 2.94
N ILE A 17 10.09 3.91 3.09
CA ILE A 17 9.45 2.77 2.42
C ILE A 17 9.61 2.87 0.88
N CYS A 18 9.37 4.04 0.31
CA CYS A 18 9.54 4.27 -1.13
C CYS A 18 10.98 3.97 -1.58
N ASN A 19 11.98 4.44 -0.83
CA ASN A 19 13.40 4.22 -1.11
C ASN A 19 13.78 2.74 -1.00
N ILE A 20 13.24 2.03 0.01
CA ILE A 20 13.45 0.57 0.15
C ILE A 20 12.90 -0.16 -1.07
N CYS A 21 11.67 0.17 -1.49
CA CYS A 21 11.02 -0.45 -2.64
C CYS A 21 11.72 -0.11 -3.96
N GLU A 22 12.28 1.10 -4.09
CA GLU A 22 13.13 1.48 -5.22
C GLU A 22 14.39 0.61 -5.29
N ASN A 23 15.06 0.40 -4.15
CA ASN A 23 16.22 -0.48 -4.07
C ASN A 23 15.86 -1.94 -4.39
N ILE A 24 14.71 -2.42 -3.91
CA ILE A 24 14.21 -3.77 -4.25
C ILE A 24 14.01 -3.88 -5.77
N MET A 25 13.33 -2.92 -6.39
CA MET A 25 13.11 -2.91 -7.84
C MET A 25 14.44 -2.81 -8.61
N GLY A 26 15.39 -2.02 -8.09
CA GLY A 26 16.73 -1.87 -8.67
C GLY A 26 17.55 -3.16 -8.66
N ASN A 27 17.44 -3.94 -7.59
CA ASN A 27 18.23 -5.17 -7.41
C ASN A 27 17.57 -6.38 -8.06
N CYS A 28 16.24 -6.49 -7.98
CA CYS A 28 15.49 -7.67 -8.42
C CYS A 28 14.88 -7.51 -9.80
N GLY A 29 14.88 -6.29 -10.34
CA GLY A 29 14.23 -5.95 -11.60
C GLY A 29 12.72 -5.74 -11.47
N PRO A 30 12.09 -5.21 -12.54
CA PRO A 30 10.64 -5.08 -12.65
C PRO A 30 9.97 -6.42 -12.97
N PHE A 31 8.63 -6.44 -12.95
CA PHE A 31 7.77 -7.56 -13.38
C PHE A 31 7.76 -8.79 -12.48
N LEU A 32 8.27 -8.70 -11.25
CA LEU A 32 8.06 -9.76 -10.27
C LEU A 32 6.59 -9.76 -9.82
N LYS A 33 6.09 -10.93 -9.40
CA LYS A 33 4.77 -11.03 -8.78
C LYS A 33 4.71 -10.20 -7.49
N GLU A 34 3.56 -9.62 -7.21
CA GLU A 34 3.30 -8.82 -5.99
C GLU A 34 3.76 -9.53 -4.71
N THR A 35 3.48 -10.84 -4.63
CA THR A 35 3.89 -11.67 -3.49
C THR A 35 5.41 -11.76 -3.29
N ILE A 36 6.20 -11.67 -4.37
CA ILE A 36 7.67 -11.67 -4.28
C ILE A 36 8.15 -10.32 -3.73
N TYR A 37 7.62 -9.21 -4.24
CA TYR A 37 7.92 -7.90 -3.69
C TYR A 37 7.54 -7.80 -2.21
N GLN A 38 6.40 -8.38 -1.82
CA GLN A 38 5.94 -8.45 -0.43
C GLN A 38 6.95 -9.16 0.48
N GLU A 39 7.43 -10.36 0.08
CA GLU A 39 8.41 -11.12 0.86
C GLU A 39 9.73 -10.37 1.02
N ILE A 40 10.23 -9.76 -0.06
CA ILE A 40 11.48 -9.01 -0.01
C ILE A 40 11.32 -7.76 0.87
N LEU A 41 10.19 -7.04 0.75
CA LEU A 41 9.92 -5.87 1.58
C LEU A 41 9.84 -6.24 3.07
N ILE A 42 9.14 -7.33 3.42
CA ILE A 42 9.11 -7.84 4.80
C ILE A 42 10.53 -8.10 5.31
N HIS A 43 11.37 -8.75 4.51
CA HIS A 43 12.76 -9.03 4.89
C HIS A 43 13.54 -7.72 5.15
N GLU A 44 13.44 -6.74 4.26
CA GLU A 44 14.14 -5.45 4.41
C GLU A 44 13.64 -4.63 5.61
N LEU A 45 12.34 -4.68 5.90
CA LEU A 45 11.77 -4.03 7.08
C LEU A 45 12.25 -4.70 8.38
N ASN A 46 12.28 -6.03 8.41
CA ASN A 46 12.75 -6.78 9.58
C ASN A 46 14.26 -6.53 9.86
N LYS A 47 15.09 -6.29 8.83
CA LYS A 47 16.49 -5.86 9.01
C LYS A 47 16.63 -4.50 9.72
N GLN A 48 15.58 -3.67 9.67
CA GLN A 48 15.51 -2.37 10.35
C GLN A 48 14.75 -2.46 11.68
N ASP A 49 14.58 -3.67 12.24
CA ASP A 49 13.83 -3.94 13.47
C ASP A 49 12.36 -3.48 13.42
N ILE A 50 11.79 -3.33 12.22
CA ILE A 50 10.38 -2.99 12.04
C ILE A 50 9.57 -4.28 12.02
N LYS A 51 8.73 -4.49 13.04
CA LYS A 51 7.88 -5.66 13.13
C LYS A 51 6.83 -5.66 12.03
N THR A 52 6.71 -6.78 11.35
CA THR A 52 5.73 -7.00 10.29
C THR A 52 4.82 -8.18 10.63
N ARG A 53 3.57 -8.12 10.13
CA ARG A 53 2.65 -9.27 10.08
C ARG A 53 2.13 -9.37 8.66
N ARG A 54 2.26 -10.55 8.07
CA ARG A 54 1.81 -10.81 6.71
C ARG A 54 0.35 -11.23 6.69
N GLU A 55 -0.38 -10.80 5.66
CA GLU A 55 -1.73 -11.27 5.33
C GLU A 55 -2.68 -11.32 6.54
N THR A 56 -2.71 -10.26 7.33
CA THR A 56 -3.57 -10.19 8.50
C THR A 56 -5.04 -10.17 8.09
N VAL A 57 -5.78 -11.11 8.62
CA VAL A 57 -7.22 -11.20 8.37
C VAL A 57 -7.96 -10.15 9.20
N ILE A 58 -8.81 -9.37 8.53
CA ILE A 58 -9.69 -8.37 9.14
C ILE A 58 -11.13 -8.83 8.96
N PRO A 59 -11.86 -9.17 10.04
CA PRO A 59 -13.27 -9.49 9.93
C PRO A 59 -14.05 -8.25 9.47
N TYR A 60 -14.98 -8.44 8.55
CA TYR A 60 -15.85 -7.36 8.11
C TYR A 60 -17.00 -7.16 9.12
N ILE A 61 -17.06 -5.96 9.69
CA ILE A 61 -18.12 -5.56 10.61
C ILE A 61 -19.03 -4.59 9.87
N PHE A 62 -20.28 -4.98 9.69
CA PHE A 62 -21.32 -4.15 9.14
C PHE A 62 -22.06 -3.46 10.30
N ASN A 63 -22.26 -2.15 10.18
CA ASN A 63 -23.13 -1.42 11.08
C ASN A 63 -24.48 -1.23 10.37
N ASP A 64 -25.53 -1.82 10.90
CA ASP A 64 -26.86 -1.65 10.34
C ASP A 64 -27.43 -0.23 10.63
N CYS A 65 -28.61 0.06 10.09
CA CYS A 65 -29.25 1.36 10.25
C CYS A 65 -29.68 1.65 11.69
N ASP A 66 -29.79 0.64 12.53
CA ASP A 66 -30.19 0.76 13.94
C ASP A 66 -28.98 0.80 14.89
N GLY A 67 -27.77 0.83 14.32
CA GLY A 67 -26.52 0.88 15.08
C GLY A 67 -26.05 -0.46 15.63
N CYS A 68 -26.71 -1.56 15.26
CA CYS A 68 -26.25 -2.91 15.59
C CYS A 68 -25.02 -3.26 14.76
N LYS A 69 -24.03 -3.82 15.42
CA LYS A 69 -22.81 -4.33 14.76
C LYS A 69 -23.00 -5.80 14.41
N ILE A 70 -22.98 -6.10 13.13
CA ILE A 70 -23.07 -7.46 12.62
C ILE A 70 -21.69 -7.85 12.09
N GLN A 71 -21.04 -8.80 12.75
CA GLN A 71 -19.85 -9.43 12.18
C GLN A 71 -20.33 -10.46 11.16
N LEU A 72 -19.96 -10.24 9.89
CA LEU A 72 -20.24 -11.21 8.85
C LEU A 72 -19.41 -12.47 9.09
N GLY A 73 -20.03 -13.64 8.82
CA GLY A 73 -19.44 -14.94 9.12
C GLY A 73 -18.08 -15.19 8.45
N ASN A 74 -17.47 -16.32 8.77
CA ASN A 74 -16.06 -16.66 8.50
C ASN A 74 -15.60 -16.58 7.03
N ASN A 75 -16.52 -16.43 6.09
CA ASN A 75 -16.20 -16.29 4.66
C ASN A 75 -16.14 -14.83 4.17
N HIS A 76 -16.43 -13.86 5.05
CA HIS A 76 -16.44 -12.44 4.73
C HIS A 76 -15.36 -11.72 5.55
N PHE A 77 -14.16 -11.76 5.05
CA PHE A 77 -13.01 -11.07 5.64
C PHE A 77 -12.25 -10.32 4.56
N MET A 78 -11.57 -9.29 4.99
CA MET A 78 -10.54 -8.61 4.21
C MET A 78 -9.18 -9.12 4.68
N ARG A 79 -8.17 -8.97 3.83
CA ARG A 79 -6.80 -9.37 4.15
C ARG A 79 -5.86 -8.25 3.73
N THR A 80 -5.04 -7.79 4.66
CA THR A 80 -3.98 -6.83 4.37
C THR A 80 -2.75 -7.55 3.85
N ASP A 81 -1.94 -6.89 3.04
CA ASP A 81 -0.67 -7.48 2.60
C ASP A 81 0.34 -7.51 3.74
N ILE A 82 0.61 -6.35 4.35
CA ILE A 82 1.54 -6.23 5.48
C ILE A 82 0.96 -5.28 6.53
N ASP A 83 0.94 -5.73 7.77
CA ASP A 83 0.65 -4.88 8.94
C ASP A 83 1.95 -4.51 9.65
N LEU A 84 2.03 -3.27 10.11
CA LEU A 84 3.08 -2.75 10.97
C LEU A 84 2.49 -2.42 12.35
N PRO A 85 2.42 -3.40 13.27
CA PRO A 85 1.64 -3.26 14.50
C PRO A 85 2.17 -2.20 15.46
N ASP A 86 3.48 -2.00 15.50
CA ASP A 86 4.09 -1.02 16.40
C ASP A 86 3.91 0.42 15.87
N ILE A 87 3.76 0.59 14.56
CA ILE A 87 3.56 1.88 13.88
C ILE A 87 2.06 2.17 13.67
N LYS A 88 1.20 1.14 13.82
CA LYS A 88 -0.25 1.22 13.51
C LYS A 88 -0.52 1.65 12.07
N CYS A 89 0.24 1.07 11.14
CA CYS A 89 0.19 1.34 9.72
C CYS A 89 -0.06 0.05 8.93
N ILE A 90 -0.83 0.13 7.85
CA ILE A 90 -1.06 -0.96 6.89
C ILE A 90 -0.30 -0.63 5.62
N LEU A 91 0.43 -1.60 5.07
CA LEU A 91 1.02 -1.51 3.73
C LEU A 91 0.18 -2.38 2.79
N GLU A 92 -0.24 -1.79 1.69
CA GLU A 92 -0.97 -2.45 0.60
C GLU A 92 -0.13 -2.37 -0.66
N LEU A 93 0.26 -3.52 -1.19
CA LEU A 93 1.13 -3.62 -2.35
C LEU A 93 0.29 -3.76 -3.62
N LYS A 94 0.80 -3.20 -4.68
CA LYS A 94 0.27 -3.36 -6.04
C LYS A 94 1.41 -3.49 -7.03
N GLN A 95 1.16 -4.27 -8.07
CA GLN A 95 2.04 -4.40 -9.21
C GLN A 95 1.21 -4.13 -10.46
N SER A 96 1.49 -3.03 -11.15
CA SER A 96 0.67 -2.59 -12.28
C SER A 96 1.49 -1.88 -13.36
N THR A 97 0.87 -1.64 -14.50
CA THR A 97 1.43 -0.80 -15.58
C THR A 97 0.96 0.65 -15.51
N SER A 98 0.11 0.98 -14.54
CA SER A 98 -0.50 2.29 -14.37
C SER A 98 -0.25 2.84 -12.97
N SER A 99 -0.59 4.11 -12.77
CA SER A 99 -0.54 4.77 -11.45
C SER A 99 -1.54 4.15 -10.46
N ILE A 100 -1.36 4.47 -9.18
CA ILE A 100 -2.29 4.10 -8.11
C ILE A 100 -3.69 4.60 -8.47
N LYS A 101 -4.65 3.68 -8.51
CA LYS A 101 -6.05 3.97 -8.84
C LYS A 101 -6.87 4.27 -7.58
N ASP A 102 -8.05 4.89 -7.78
CA ASP A 102 -8.97 5.18 -6.68
C ASP A 102 -9.47 3.91 -5.98
N GLU A 103 -9.67 2.80 -6.72
CA GLU A 103 -10.05 1.52 -6.14
C GLU A 103 -9.06 1.01 -5.08
N HIS A 104 -7.74 1.19 -5.30
CA HIS A 104 -6.71 0.84 -4.32
C HIS A 104 -6.83 1.72 -3.07
N THR A 105 -7.14 3.00 -3.28
CA THR A 105 -7.35 3.94 -2.17
C THR A 105 -8.58 3.55 -1.35
N TRP A 106 -9.67 3.15 -2.00
CA TRP A 106 -10.87 2.68 -1.32
C TRP A 106 -10.65 1.37 -0.58
N GLN A 107 -9.89 0.43 -1.15
CA GLN A 107 -9.52 -0.82 -0.50
C GLN A 107 -8.79 -0.55 0.83
N LEU A 108 -7.72 0.26 0.81
CA LEU A 108 -6.96 0.59 2.00
C LEU A 108 -7.80 1.36 3.04
N ARG A 109 -8.68 2.28 2.61
CA ARG A 109 -9.62 2.96 3.50
C ARG A 109 -10.54 1.97 4.21
N ASN A 110 -11.08 0.98 3.50
CA ASN A 110 -11.94 -0.04 4.10
C ASN A 110 -11.19 -0.83 5.19
N TYR A 111 -9.92 -1.21 4.95
CA TYR A 111 -9.10 -1.84 5.98
C TYR A 111 -8.95 -0.95 7.22
N LEU A 112 -8.63 0.31 7.01
CA LEU A 112 -8.46 1.27 8.10
C LEU A 112 -9.75 1.52 8.87
N GLU A 113 -10.93 1.56 8.23
CA GLU A 113 -12.21 1.72 8.93
C GLU A 113 -12.53 0.52 9.82
N GLN A 114 -12.19 -0.71 9.39
CA GLN A 114 -12.39 -1.92 10.19
C GLN A 114 -11.32 -2.07 11.31
N ARG A 115 -10.13 -1.52 11.12
CA ARG A 115 -9.04 -1.51 12.10
C ARG A 115 -9.04 -0.19 12.86
N THR A 116 -9.83 -0.12 13.93
CA THR A 116 -9.98 1.12 14.72
C THR A 116 -8.70 1.52 15.46
N ASP A 117 -7.82 0.57 15.72
CA ASP A 117 -6.51 0.72 16.34
C ASP A 117 -5.41 1.19 15.37
N TYR A 118 -5.67 1.19 14.07
CA TYR A 118 -4.75 1.68 13.03
C TYR A 118 -5.22 3.04 12.52
N PHE A 119 -4.28 3.95 12.29
CA PHE A 119 -4.60 5.33 11.89
C PHE A 119 -4.00 5.72 10.54
N SER A 120 -3.10 4.92 9.99
CA SER A 120 -2.47 5.20 8.70
C SER A 120 -2.32 3.96 7.84
N GLY A 121 -2.12 4.19 6.55
CA GLY A 121 -1.77 3.14 5.62
C GLY A 121 -1.04 3.70 4.41
N ILE A 122 -0.24 2.86 3.77
CA ILE A 122 0.56 3.22 2.59
C ILE A 122 0.23 2.24 1.47
N ILE A 123 -0.22 2.76 0.32
CA ILE A 123 -0.29 1.99 -0.91
C ILE A 123 1.07 2.08 -1.59
N ILE A 124 1.65 0.94 -1.94
CA ILE A 124 2.92 0.82 -2.63
C ILE A 124 2.64 0.19 -3.99
N ASN A 125 2.93 0.91 -5.07
CA ASN A 125 2.71 0.40 -6.42
C ASN A 125 4.05 0.29 -7.16
N PHE A 126 4.43 -0.93 -7.51
CA PHE A 126 5.56 -1.22 -8.39
C PHE A 126 5.08 -1.05 -9.84
N VAL A 127 5.36 0.11 -10.42
CA VAL A 127 4.88 0.47 -11.76
C VAL A 127 5.79 -0.10 -12.81
N ASN A 128 5.32 -1.13 -13.50
CA ASN A 128 6.04 -1.82 -14.56
C ASN A 128 5.59 -1.26 -15.92
N LYS A 129 6.36 -0.39 -16.51
CA LYS A 129 6.10 0.16 -17.85
C LYS A 129 7.06 -0.45 -18.86
N PHE A 130 6.51 -0.88 -20.00
CA PHE A 130 7.27 -1.31 -21.15
C PHE A 130 7.42 -0.16 -22.14
N GLY A 131 8.63 0.02 -22.67
CA GLY A 131 8.89 0.94 -23.77
C GLY A 131 10.30 1.55 -23.67
N PRO A 132 10.88 1.96 -24.80
CA PRO A 132 12.26 2.47 -24.86
C PRO A 132 12.46 3.78 -24.07
N SER A 133 11.37 4.48 -23.74
CA SER A 133 11.39 5.75 -22.96
C SER A 133 10.73 5.64 -21.60
N THR A 134 10.33 4.45 -21.14
CA THR A 134 9.62 4.29 -19.87
C THR A 134 10.46 3.48 -18.89
N THR A 135 10.78 4.11 -17.78
CA THR A 135 11.51 3.46 -16.66
C THR A 135 10.51 2.99 -15.61
N PRO A 136 10.69 1.78 -15.06
CA PRO A 136 9.94 1.34 -13.90
C PRO A 136 10.12 2.31 -12.72
N THR A 137 9.05 2.57 -12.01
CA THR A 137 9.05 3.47 -10.85
C THR A 137 8.28 2.86 -9.68
N VAL A 138 8.55 3.33 -8.48
CA VAL A 138 7.74 3.01 -7.31
C VAL A 138 6.91 4.23 -6.94
N GLN A 139 5.62 4.03 -6.73
CA GLN A 139 4.71 5.05 -6.25
C GLN A 139 4.20 4.65 -4.87
N CYS A 140 4.27 5.57 -3.91
CA CYS A 140 3.70 5.40 -2.60
C CYS A 140 2.62 6.46 -2.36
N LYS A 141 1.49 6.04 -1.79
CA LYS A 141 0.41 6.94 -1.38
C LYS A 141 0.09 6.70 0.09
N LEU A 142 0.42 7.68 0.92
CA LEU A 142 0.09 7.67 2.35
C LEU A 142 -1.36 8.12 2.55
N LEU A 143 -2.10 7.39 3.37
CA LEU A 143 -3.42 7.74 3.88
C LEU A 143 -3.35 7.87 5.41
N VAL A 144 -3.87 8.96 5.94
CA VAL A 144 -3.99 9.16 7.39
C VAL A 144 -5.43 9.47 7.75
N LYS A 145 -5.98 8.73 8.71
CA LYS A 145 -7.31 8.98 9.26
C LYS A 145 -7.39 10.37 9.87
N THR A 146 -8.51 11.04 9.69
CA THR A 146 -8.82 12.28 10.43
C THR A 146 -10.05 12.08 11.31
N ASN A 147 -10.28 12.99 12.22
CA ASN A 147 -11.51 13.02 13.00
C ASN A 147 -12.65 13.76 12.28
N ASN A 148 -12.39 14.23 11.06
CA ASN A 148 -13.36 14.95 10.24
C ASN A 148 -14.14 13.98 9.36
N TYR A 149 -15.41 14.32 9.13
CA TYR A 149 -16.32 13.56 8.29
C TYR A 149 -16.98 14.50 7.27
N PHE A 150 -17.52 13.93 6.19
CA PHE A 150 -18.47 14.59 5.31
C PHE A 150 -19.72 13.71 5.17
N ASN A 151 -20.83 14.33 4.87
CA ASN A 151 -22.08 13.62 4.61
C ASN A 151 -22.20 13.39 3.10
N LEU A 152 -22.50 12.16 2.73
CA LEU A 152 -22.85 11.80 1.36
C LEU A 152 -24.37 11.53 1.33
N GLU A 153 -25.08 12.25 0.49
CA GLU A 153 -26.48 11.96 0.20
C GLU A 153 -26.59 10.76 -0.74
N THR A 154 -27.39 9.79 -0.36
CA THR A 154 -27.68 8.64 -1.23
C THR A 154 -28.94 8.93 -2.06
N SER A 155 -29.16 8.15 -3.12
CA SER A 155 -30.37 8.23 -3.96
C SER A 155 -31.68 8.09 -3.19
N ASN A 156 -31.65 7.58 -1.96
CA ASN A 156 -32.80 7.41 -1.07
C ASN A 156 -32.85 8.49 0.02
N GLU A 157 -32.25 9.67 -0.19
CA GLU A 157 -32.20 10.79 0.75
C GLU A 157 -31.59 10.47 2.12
N LYS A 158 -30.90 9.32 2.25
CA LYS A 158 -30.15 8.97 3.45
C LYS A 158 -28.78 9.61 3.42
N GLN A 159 -28.40 10.23 4.54
CA GLN A 159 -27.04 10.77 4.71
C GLN A 159 -26.11 9.70 5.30
N ILE A 160 -25.04 9.40 4.59
CA ILE A 160 -23.99 8.53 5.06
C ILE A 160 -22.81 9.40 5.50
N LYS A 161 -22.34 9.19 6.74
CA LYS A 161 -21.20 9.89 7.30
C LYS A 161 -19.90 9.18 6.90
N ILE A 162 -19.10 9.82 6.05
CA ILE A 162 -17.84 9.27 5.55
C ILE A 162 -16.67 10.02 6.16
N ARG A 163 -15.72 9.29 6.73
CA ARG A 163 -14.49 9.87 7.31
C ARG A 163 -13.61 10.50 6.23
N LYS A 164 -13.10 11.68 6.50
CA LYS A 164 -12.06 12.31 5.68
C LYS A 164 -10.69 11.70 5.98
N TYR A 165 -9.87 11.59 4.93
CA TYR A 165 -8.49 11.16 4.99
C TYR A 165 -7.59 12.28 4.44
N LYS A 166 -6.44 12.48 5.06
CA LYS A 166 -5.36 13.22 4.44
C LYS A 166 -4.55 12.26 3.59
N THR A 167 -4.10 12.71 2.42
CA THR A 167 -3.36 11.88 1.48
C THR A 167 -2.15 12.61 0.92
N TRP A 168 -1.05 11.89 0.75
CA TRP A 168 0.18 12.37 0.12
C TRP A 168 0.67 11.32 -0.86
N SER A 169 1.17 11.75 -2.00
CA SER A 169 1.76 10.88 -3.01
C SER A 169 3.26 11.15 -3.12
N ILE A 170 4.03 10.08 -3.14
CA ILE A 170 5.48 10.07 -3.31
C ILE A 170 5.79 9.15 -4.48
N GLU A 171 6.66 9.59 -5.37
CA GLU A 171 7.14 8.78 -6.49
C GLU A 171 8.66 8.73 -6.46
N SER A 172 9.22 7.53 -6.63
CA SER A 172 10.67 7.36 -6.74
C SER A 172 11.18 7.98 -8.03
N LYS A 173 12.47 8.32 -8.04
CA LYS A 173 13.12 8.68 -9.29
C LYS A 173 13.08 7.48 -10.23
N PRO A 174 12.95 7.69 -11.56
CA PRO A 174 13.00 6.61 -12.51
C PRO A 174 14.27 5.78 -12.32
N TYR A 175 14.13 4.46 -12.28
CA TYR A 175 15.26 3.54 -12.23
C TYR A 175 16.05 3.66 -13.54
N VAL A 176 17.26 4.21 -13.45
CA VAL A 176 18.21 4.21 -14.55
C VAL A 176 19.15 3.03 -14.33
N LYS A 177 18.99 1.96 -15.09
CA LYS A 177 19.91 0.84 -15.08
C LYS A 177 21.31 1.37 -15.44
N LYS A 178 22.27 1.32 -14.51
CA LYS A 178 23.67 1.56 -14.83
C LYS A 178 24.09 0.49 -15.84
N ASN A 179 24.28 0.91 -17.08
CA ASN A 179 24.81 0.16 -18.23
C ASN A 179 25.36 -1.23 -17.89
N GLU A 180 24.51 -2.24 -17.78
CA GLU A 180 24.85 -3.60 -18.09
C GLU A 180 24.35 -3.85 -19.51
N ILE A 181 25.26 -3.96 -20.44
CA ILE A 181 25.01 -4.41 -21.80
C ILE A 181 24.39 -5.79 -21.66
N PHE A 182 23.11 -5.93 -22.01
CA PHE A 182 22.59 -7.24 -22.35
C PHE A 182 23.33 -7.64 -23.62
N GLU A 183 24.31 -8.53 -23.51
CA GLU A 183 24.77 -9.28 -24.66
C GLU A 183 23.55 -10.02 -25.18
N ASP A 184 23.20 -9.75 -26.42
CA ASP A 184 22.16 -10.47 -27.14
C ASP A 184 22.43 -11.96 -26.99
N PHE A 185 21.50 -12.67 -26.36
CA PHE A 185 21.48 -14.12 -26.42
C PHE A 185 21.29 -14.49 -27.90
N ASP A 186 22.39 -14.83 -28.54
CA ASP A 186 22.41 -15.35 -29.88
C ASP A 186 21.37 -16.47 -30.00
N SER A 187 20.36 -16.21 -30.80
CA SER A 187 19.36 -17.17 -31.21
C SER A 187 19.94 -18.17 -32.24
N ASN A 188 21.00 -18.89 -31.85
CA ASN A 188 21.58 -19.97 -32.60
C ASN A 188 21.83 -21.18 -31.71
N ILE A 189 20.76 -21.90 -31.38
CA ILE A 189 20.85 -23.33 -31.10
C ILE A 189 19.71 -23.98 -31.90
N ILE A 190 20.11 -24.62 -32.98
CA ILE A 190 19.39 -25.53 -33.84
C ILE A 190 18.86 -26.72 -33.04
#